data_e734907e349dd03fef66074f4c8609ee
#
_entry.id   e734907e349dd03fef66074f4c8609ee
#
_cell.length_a   1.000
_cell.length_b   1.000
_cell.length_c   1.000
_cell.angle_alpha   90.00
_cell.angle_beta   90.00
_cell.angle_gamma   90.00
#
_symmetry.space_group_name_H-M   'P 1'
#
loop_
_entity.id
_entity.type
_entity.pdbx_description
1 polymer ?
#
loop_
_entity_poly.entity_id
_entity_poly.type
_entity_poly.pdbx_seq_one_letter_code
_entity_poly.pdbx_strand_id
1 'polypeptide(L)'
;EKQGKLDVAQQIYEIGADRWETYYGLLAAEKVGRTVDIKALNTPHSKSWKKASFLNGSVFKAALLLFSANREVLAERFLTHLTETLSDEDILRLVDFLEENQKPHELVMVAKRAASQSKVFPRPYFALHPVADMPQRIPPEMTLAIARRESEFYPKVASPVGALGMMQVMPKTAKEMAKRL
;
A
#
# COMPACT_ATOMS: atom_id res chain seq x y z
N GLU A 1 -0.04 27.60 -14.60
CA GLU A 1 0.30 28.84 -13.86
C GLU A 1 1.35 29.67 -14.60
N LYS A 2 2.54 29.12 -14.91
CA LYS A 2 3.66 29.84 -15.55
C LYS A 2 3.32 30.51 -16.88
N GLN A 3 2.26 30.07 -17.56
CA GLN A 3 1.78 30.64 -18.82
C GLN A 3 0.62 31.64 -18.61
N GLY A 4 0.30 32.05 -17.42
CA GLY A 4 -0.78 32.97 -17.09
C GLY A 4 -2.20 32.38 -17.19
N LYS A 5 -2.37 31.11 -17.53
CA LYS A 5 -3.67 30.43 -17.68
C LYS A 5 -4.15 29.90 -16.31
N LEU A 6 -4.55 30.80 -15.42
CA LEU A 6 -4.89 30.48 -14.04
C LEU A 6 -6.15 29.60 -13.93
N ASP A 7 -7.19 29.89 -14.70
CA ASP A 7 -8.44 29.13 -14.67
C ASP A 7 -8.24 27.67 -15.12
N VAL A 8 -7.44 27.46 -16.15
CA VAL A 8 -7.09 26.11 -16.63
C VAL A 8 -6.25 25.38 -15.59
N ALA A 9 -5.31 26.08 -14.95
CA ALA A 9 -4.48 25.49 -13.89
C ALA A 9 -5.34 25.07 -12.69
N GLN A 10 -6.30 25.89 -12.27
CA GLN A 10 -7.24 25.59 -11.20
C GLN A 10 -8.05 24.32 -11.50
N GLN A 11 -8.64 24.22 -12.69
CA GLN A 11 -9.38 23.02 -13.10
C GLN A 11 -8.53 21.75 -13.09
N ILE A 12 -7.28 21.82 -13.57
CA ILE A 12 -6.35 20.70 -13.56
C ILE A 12 -6.00 20.29 -12.13
N TYR A 13 -5.81 21.26 -11.20
CA TYR A 13 -5.56 20.95 -9.79
C TYR A 13 -6.78 20.33 -9.12
N GLU A 14 -8.01 20.76 -9.45
CA GLU A 14 -9.23 20.14 -8.93
C GLU A 14 -9.33 18.67 -9.34
N ILE A 15 -9.08 18.36 -10.61
CA ILE A 15 -9.03 16.98 -11.11
C ILE A 15 -7.89 16.18 -10.43
N GLY A 16 -6.72 16.79 -10.29
CA GLY A 16 -5.58 16.17 -9.61
C GLY A 16 -5.87 15.86 -8.16
N ALA A 17 -6.58 16.73 -7.46
CA ALA A 17 -6.95 16.60 -6.04
C ALA A 17 -7.88 15.40 -5.76
N ASP A 18 -8.59 14.89 -6.75
CA ASP A 18 -9.39 13.67 -6.62
C ASP A 18 -8.52 12.40 -6.45
N ARG A 19 -7.23 12.49 -6.77
CA ARG A 19 -6.22 11.42 -6.59
C ARG A 19 -5.34 11.70 -5.37
N TRP A 20 -5.95 12.15 -4.28
CA TRP A 20 -5.27 12.52 -3.03
C TRP A 20 -4.44 11.39 -2.40
N GLU A 21 -4.66 10.15 -2.78
CA GLU A 21 -3.84 8.99 -2.38
C GLU A 21 -2.43 9.02 -2.98
N THR A 22 -2.18 9.90 -3.96
CA THR A 22 -0.88 10.08 -4.60
C THR A 22 -0.18 11.36 -4.13
N TYR A 23 1.14 11.41 -4.25
CA TYR A 23 1.92 12.60 -3.91
C TYR A 23 1.47 13.85 -4.68
N TYR A 24 1.30 13.74 -5.99
CA TYR A 24 0.85 14.89 -6.81
C TYR A 24 -0.62 15.25 -6.57
N GLY A 25 -1.44 14.27 -6.20
CA GLY A 25 -2.82 14.52 -5.81
C GLY A 25 -2.90 15.33 -4.51
N LEU A 26 -2.06 15.03 -3.52
CA LEU A 26 -1.95 15.82 -2.29
C LEU A 26 -1.49 17.25 -2.57
N LEU A 27 -0.47 17.45 -3.42
CA LEU A 27 -0.03 18.78 -3.81
C LEU A 27 -1.12 19.55 -4.58
N ALA A 28 -1.89 18.87 -5.42
CA ALA A 28 -3.02 19.47 -6.12
C ALA A 28 -4.13 19.87 -5.14
N ALA A 29 -4.46 19.01 -4.18
CA ALA A 29 -5.43 19.31 -3.12
C ALA A 29 -5.03 20.55 -2.31
N GLU A 30 -3.77 20.66 -1.92
CA GLU A 30 -3.22 21.83 -1.24
C GLU A 30 -3.41 23.11 -2.08
N LYS A 31 -3.12 23.04 -3.38
CA LYS A 31 -3.27 24.19 -4.31
C LYS A 31 -4.69 24.71 -4.42
N VAL A 32 -5.69 23.85 -4.30
CA VAL A 32 -7.11 24.23 -4.35
C VAL A 32 -7.74 24.37 -2.97
N GLY A 33 -6.95 24.32 -1.88
CA GLY A 33 -7.44 24.48 -0.51
C GLY A 33 -8.29 23.30 -0.01
N ARG A 34 -8.20 22.12 -0.65
CA ARG A 34 -8.90 20.89 -0.22
C ARG A 34 -8.06 20.17 0.84
N THR A 35 -8.68 19.84 1.95
CA THR A 35 -8.09 18.99 2.98
C THR A 35 -8.45 17.53 2.71
N VAL A 36 -7.50 16.64 3.00
CA VAL A 36 -7.76 15.18 2.95
C VAL A 36 -8.78 14.84 4.05
N ASP A 37 -9.82 14.11 3.69
CA ASP A 37 -10.77 13.58 4.67
C ASP A 37 -10.11 12.42 5.44
N ILE A 38 -9.59 12.73 6.63
CA ILE A 38 -8.98 11.73 7.51
C ILE A 38 -9.99 10.63 7.91
N LYS A 39 -11.31 10.94 7.91
CA LYS A 39 -12.34 9.92 8.19
C LYS A 39 -12.41 8.86 7.10
N ALA A 40 -12.01 9.20 5.87
CA ALA A 40 -11.92 8.22 4.78
C ALA A 40 -10.83 7.16 5.03
N LEU A 41 -9.83 7.44 5.87
CA LEU A 41 -8.84 6.45 6.30
C LEU A 41 -9.45 5.33 7.16
N ASN A 42 -10.55 5.61 7.84
CA ASN A 42 -11.29 4.65 8.65
C ASN A 42 -12.28 3.82 7.81
N THR A 43 -11.82 3.28 6.68
CA THR A 43 -12.65 2.36 5.88
C THR A 43 -13.14 1.21 6.78
N PRO A 44 -14.44 0.97 6.89
CA PRO A 44 -14.95 -0.06 7.79
C PRO A 44 -14.46 -1.45 7.37
N HIS A 45 -14.31 -2.32 8.36
CA HIS A 45 -14.07 -3.73 8.10
C HIS A 45 -15.29 -4.35 7.40
N SER A 46 -15.06 -5.38 6.61
CA SER A 46 -16.13 -6.17 6.04
C SER A 46 -16.88 -6.93 7.16
N LYS A 47 -18.11 -7.35 6.89
CA LYS A 47 -18.88 -8.11 7.89
C LYS A 47 -18.22 -9.44 8.27
N SER A 48 -17.59 -10.11 7.33
CA SER A 48 -16.78 -11.33 7.55
C SER A 48 -16.15 -11.77 6.23
N TRP A 49 -14.83 -11.89 6.19
CA TRP A 49 -14.13 -12.48 5.02
C TRP A 49 -14.42 -13.99 4.87
N LYS A 50 -14.76 -14.70 5.96
CA LYS A 50 -15.08 -16.15 5.95
C LYS A 50 -16.29 -16.50 5.12
N LYS A 51 -17.07 -15.51 4.69
CA LYS A 51 -18.23 -15.65 3.80
C LYS A 51 -17.96 -15.16 2.37
N ALA A 52 -16.71 -14.85 2.02
CA ALA A 52 -16.35 -14.34 0.71
C ALA A 52 -16.51 -15.40 -0.39
N SER A 53 -17.05 -14.98 -1.52
CA SER A 53 -17.29 -15.87 -2.68
C SER A 53 -15.99 -16.44 -3.26
N PHE A 54 -14.90 -15.66 -3.23
CA PHE A 54 -13.62 -16.04 -3.79
C PHE A 54 -12.89 -17.18 -3.04
N LEU A 55 -13.28 -17.51 -1.80
CA LEU A 55 -12.61 -18.56 -1.00
C LEU A 55 -12.63 -19.93 -1.70
N ASN A 56 -13.67 -20.21 -2.47
CA ASN A 56 -13.79 -21.45 -3.24
C ASN A 56 -13.13 -21.37 -4.63
N GLY A 57 -12.69 -20.16 -5.05
CA GLY A 57 -12.07 -19.92 -6.32
C GLY A 57 -10.68 -20.55 -6.44
N SER A 58 -10.32 -21.01 -7.63
CA SER A 58 -9.01 -21.63 -7.91
C SER A 58 -7.84 -20.65 -7.71
N VAL A 59 -8.03 -19.38 -8.06
CA VAL A 59 -7.01 -18.33 -7.94
C VAL A 59 -6.63 -18.10 -6.49
N PHE A 60 -7.63 -17.97 -5.59
CA PHE A 60 -7.37 -17.79 -4.17
C PHE A 60 -6.72 -19.03 -3.54
N LYS A 61 -7.23 -20.23 -3.87
CA LYS A 61 -6.63 -21.50 -3.40
C LYS A 61 -5.18 -21.65 -3.86
N ALA A 62 -4.89 -21.28 -5.12
CA ALA A 62 -3.52 -21.28 -5.63
C ALA A 62 -2.62 -20.30 -4.85
N ALA A 63 -3.10 -19.10 -4.52
CA ALA A 63 -2.37 -18.15 -3.69
C ALA A 63 -2.03 -18.75 -2.31
N LEU A 64 -2.98 -19.44 -1.65
CA LEU A 64 -2.73 -20.09 -0.36
C LEU A 64 -1.70 -21.21 -0.45
N LEU A 65 -1.75 -22.05 -1.50
CA LEU A 65 -0.76 -23.08 -1.75
C LEU A 65 0.64 -22.49 -2.00
N LEU A 66 0.71 -21.38 -2.73
CA LEU A 66 1.97 -20.67 -2.96
C LEU A 66 2.55 -20.08 -1.68
N PHE A 67 1.73 -19.53 -0.79
CA PHE A 67 2.17 -19.13 0.56
C PHE A 67 2.74 -20.32 1.35
N SER A 68 2.03 -21.44 1.36
CA SER A 68 2.49 -22.66 2.04
C SER A 68 3.82 -23.19 1.48
N ALA A 69 4.07 -22.93 0.20
CA ALA A 69 5.32 -23.28 -0.48
C ALA A 69 6.42 -22.21 -0.38
N ASN A 70 6.24 -21.17 0.46
CA ASN A 70 7.14 -20.01 0.58
C ASN A 70 7.39 -19.26 -0.76
N ARG A 71 6.41 -19.28 -1.66
CA ARG A 71 6.42 -18.56 -2.95
C ARG A 71 5.64 -17.25 -2.87
N GLU A 72 6.01 -16.40 -1.92
CA GLU A 72 5.25 -15.18 -1.57
C GLU A 72 5.02 -14.24 -2.76
N VAL A 73 6.06 -14.00 -3.58
CA VAL A 73 5.94 -13.14 -4.78
C VAL A 73 4.93 -13.68 -5.79
N LEU A 74 4.83 -15.00 -5.93
CA LEU A 74 3.82 -15.60 -6.80
C LEU A 74 2.43 -15.53 -6.16
N ALA A 75 2.32 -15.79 -4.86
CA ALA A 75 1.07 -15.65 -4.13
C ALA A 75 0.50 -14.23 -4.25
N GLU A 76 1.35 -13.21 -4.07
CA GLU A 76 1.00 -11.79 -4.26
C GLU A 76 0.43 -11.53 -5.66
N ARG A 77 1.06 -12.07 -6.73
CA ARG A 77 0.56 -11.91 -8.10
C ARG A 77 -0.81 -12.54 -8.31
N PHE A 78 -1.08 -13.68 -7.69
CA PHE A 78 -2.40 -14.31 -7.73
C PHE A 78 -3.45 -13.49 -7.00
N LEU A 79 -3.12 -12.91 -5.85
CA LEU A 79 -4.03 -12.04 -5.10
C LEU A 79 -4.31 -10.72 -5.82
N THR A 80 -3.29 -10.11 -6.41
CA THR A 80 -3.48 -8.88 -7.21
C THR A 80 -4.30 -9.15 -8.46
N HIS A 81 -4.10 -10.28 -9.14
CA HIS A 81 -4.95 -10.69 -10.25
C HIS A 81 -6.40 -10.96 -9.82
N LEU A 82 -6.59 -11.63 -8.69
CA LEU A 82 -7.92 -11.86 -8.12
C LEU A 82 -8.68 -10.54 -7.91
N THR A 83 -7.99 -9.52 -7.43
CA THR A 83 -8.56 -8.18 -7.16
C THR A 83 -9.20 -7.56 -8.41
N GLU A 84 -8.77 -7.94 -9.62
CA GLU A 84 -9.29 -7.39 -10.87
C GLU A 84 -10.77 -7.72 -11.11
N THR A 85 -11.24 -8.83 -10.58
CA THR A 85 -12.59 -9.36 -10.81
C THR A 85 -13.52 -9.27 -9.60
N LEU A 86 -12.97 -8.86 -8.44
CA LEU A 86 -13.75 -8.76 -7.21
C LEU A 86 -14.63 -7.51 -7.17
N SER A 87 -15.78 -7.65 -6.52
CA SER A 87 -16.58 -6.52 -6.08
C SER A 87 -15.86 -5.74 -4.99
N ASP A 88 -16.23 -4.48 -4.76
CA ASP A 88 -15.64 -3.66 -3.70
C ASP A 88 -15.81 -4.32 -2.32
N GLU A 89 -16.95 -4.97 -2.07
CA GLU A 89 -17.18 -5.71 -0.82
C GLU A 89 -16.24 -6.91 -0.69
N ASP A 90 -16.01 -7.67 -1.75
CA ASP A 90 -15.08 -8.81 -1.71
C ASP A 90 -13.61 -8.36 -1.67
N ILE A 91 -13.27 -7.19 -2.23
CA ILE A 91 -11.94 -6.59 -2.02
C ILE A 91 -11.74 -6.28 -0.52
N LEU A 92 -12.71 -5.68 0.16
CA LEU A 92 -12.63 -5.42 1.60
C LEU A 92 -12.55 -6.72 2.42
N ARG A 93 -13.23 -7.77 2.01
CA ARG A 93 -13.08 -9.10 2.64
C ARG A 93 -11.68 -9.68 2.45
N LEU A 94 -11.09 -9.51 1.26
CA LEU A 94 -9.71 -9.92 1.00
C LEU A 94 -8.71 -9.11 1.84
N VAL A 95 -8.96 -7.81 1.98
CA VAL A 95 -8.20 -6.91 2.86
C VAL A 95 -8.24 -7.41 4.31
N ASP A 96 -9.42 -7.69 4.86
CA ASP A 96 -9.57 -8.18 6.23
C ASP A 96 -8.89 -9.55 6.43
N PHE A 97 -8.94 -10.44 5.42
CA PHE A 97 -8.19 -11.69 5.43
C PHE A 97 -6.68 -11.44 5.52
N LEU A 98 -6.13 -10.52 4.74
CA LEU A 98 -4.70 -10.22 4.72
C LEU A 98 -4.23 -9.54 6.01
N GLU A 99 -5.05 -8.66 6.60
CA GLU A 99 -4.77 -8.06 7.90
C GLU A 99 -4.76 -9.10 9.03
N GLU A 100 -5.79 -9.96 9.11
CA GLU A 100 -5.86 -11.02 10.11
C GLU A 100 -4.68 -12.00 10.02
N ASN A 101 -4.16 -12.21 8.81
CA ASN A 101 -3.00 -13.07 8.56
C ASN A 101 -1.66 -12.33 8.55
N GLN A 102 -1.61 -11.06 8.97
CA GLN A 102 -0.40 -10.24 9.08
C GLN A 102 0.42 -10.21 7.78
N LYS A 103 -0.25 -9.90 6.66
CA LYS A 103 0.33 -9.81 5.32
C LYS A 103 0.36 -8.36 4.80
N PRO A 104 1.14 -7.46 5.45
CA PRO A 104 1.13 -6.03 5.12
C PRO A 104 1.62 -5.72 3.71
N HIS A 105 2.56 -6.48 3.17
CA HIS A 105 3.02 -6.32 1.79
C HIS A 105 1.89 -6.62 0.80
N GLU A 106 1.29 -7.79 0.89
CA GLU A 106 0.21 -8.21 0.01
C GLU A 106 -1.02 -7.31 0.14
N LEU A 107 -1.26 -6.79 1.34
CA LEU A 107 -2.31 -5.82 1.63
C LEU A 107 -2.13 -4.55 0.80
N VAL A 108 -0.93 -3.96 0.84
CA VAL A 108 -0.59 -2.76 0.03
C VAL A 108 -0.69 -3.07 -1.46
N MET A 109 -0.21 -4.23 -1.91
CA MET A 109 -0.23 -4.60 -3.34
C MET A 109 -1.65 -4.77 -3.87
N VAL A 110 -2.53 -5.43 -3.12
CA VAL A 110 -3.98 -5.53 -3.44
C VAL A 110 -4.62 -4.14 -3.50
N ALA A 111 -4.35 -3.27 -2.53
CA ALA A 111 -4.89 -1.91 -2.52
C ALA A 111 -4.38 -1.05 -3.69
N LYS A 112 -3.09 -1.15 -4.04
CA LYS A 112 -2.52 -0.48 -5.22
C LYS A 112 -3.14 -1.00 -6.51
N ARG A 113 -3.41 -2.31 -6.61
CA ARG A 113 -4.09 -2.89 -7.76
C ARG A 113 -5.51 -2.36 -7.89
N ALA A 114 -6.28 -2.31 -6.81
CA ALA A 114 -7.61 -1.71 -6.79
C ALA A 114 -7.57 -0.23 -7.19
N ALA A 115 -6.63 0.55 -6.65
CA ALA A 115 -6.47 1.96 -6.98
C ALA A 115 -6.13 2.19 -8.47
N SER A 116 -5.40 1.26 -9.12
CA SER A 116 -5.14 1.32 -10.57
C SER A 116 -6.42 1.16 -11.40
N GLN A 117 -7.48 0.62 -10.82
CA GLN A 117 -8.83 0.49 -11.38
C GLN A 117 -9.79 1.57 -10.86
N SER A 118 -9.26 2.67 -10.31
CA SER A 118 -10.02 3.78 -9.72
C SER A 118 -10.82 3.40 -8.47
N LYS A 119 -10.49 2.29 -7.83
CA LYS A 119 -11.09 1.83 -6.57
C LYS A 119 -10.10 2.07 -5.42
N VAL A 120 -10.24 3.21 -4.75
CA VAL A 120 -9.33 3.60 -3.67
C VAL A 120 -9.90 3.17 -2.32
N PHE A 121 -9.18 2.30 -1.64
CA PHE A 121 -9.45 1.89 -0.26
C PHE A 121 -8.33 2.42 0.65
N PRO A 122 -8.54 3.53 1.35
CA PRO A 122 -7.46 4.21 2.09
C PRO A 122 -6.78 3.34 3.14
N ARG A 123 -7.55 2.59 3.95
CA ARG A 123 -7.02 1.74 5.01
C ARG A 123 -5.93 0.76 4.52
N PRO A 124 -6.20 -0.12 3.53
CA PRO A 124 -5.15 -1.01 3.02
C PRO A 124 -4.12 -0.28 2.16
N TYR A 125 -4.48 0.83 1.49
CA TYR A 125 -3.54 1.60 0.69
C TYR A 125 -2.45 2.26 1.57
N PHE A 126 -2.81 2.69 2.78
CA PHE A 126 -1.92 3.22 3.82
C PHE A 126 -1.78 2.24 4.98
N ALA A 127 -1.60 0.95 4.66
CA ALA A 127 -1.50 -0.11 5.64
C ALA A 127 -0.45 0.20 6.72
N LEU A 128 -0.77 -0.18 7.95
CA LEU A 128 0.17 -0.13 9.06
C LEU A 128 1.01 -1.41 9.08
N HIS A 129 2.27 -1.27 9.46
CA HIS A 129 3.20 -2.38 9.64
C HIS A 129 3.69 -2.38 11.09
N PRO A 130 3.89 -3.55 11.72
CA PRO A 130 4.38 -3.64 13.11
C PRO A 130 5.69 -2.91 13.40
N VAL A 131 6.45 -2.54 12.38
CA VAL A 131 7.64 -1.69 12.53
C VAL A 131 7.33 -0.33 13.19
N ALA A 132 6.09 0.15 13.09
CA ALA A 132 5.68 1.38 13.74
C ALA A 132 5.68 1.29 15.27
N ASP A 133 5.45 0.09 15.81
CA ASP A 133 5.37 -0.17 17.26
C ASP A 133 6.74 -0.43 17.90
N MET A 134 7.80 -0.52 17.07
CA MET A 134 9.16 -0.72 17.57
C MET A 134 9.71 0.56 18.18
N PRO A 135 10.53 0.48 19.24
CA PRO A 135 11.24 1.63 19.78
C PRO A 135 12.09 2.31 18.69
N GLN A 136 11.84 3.59 18.43
CA GLN A 136 12.53 4.34 17.38
C GLN A 136 12.70 5.82 17.75
N ARG A 137 13.72 6.47 17.16
CA ARG A 137 14.08 7.88 17.44
C ARG A 137 13.42 8.88 16.46
N ILE A 138 12.76 8.36 15.43
CA ILE A 138 12.05 9.15 14.41
C ILE A 138 10.55 8.88 14.52
N PRO A 139 9.70 9.79 14.04
CA PRO A 139 8.25 9.54 14.02
C PRO A 139 7.92 8.24 13.29
N PRO A 140 7.03 7.38 13.87
CA PRO A 140 6.66 6.11 13.24
C PRO A 140 6.09 6.27 11.83
N GLU A 141 5.41 7.37 11.56
CA GLU A 141 4.87 7.71 10.24
C GLU A 141 5.99 7.84 9.19
N MET A 142 7.14 8.38 9.58
CA MET A 142 8.30 8.49 8.68
C MET A 142 8.89 7.12 8.36
N THR A 143 9.00 6.25 9.37
CA THR A 143 9.44 4.86 9.18
C THR A 143 8.53 4.10 8.24
N LEU A 144 7.20 4.21 8.45
CA LEU A 144 6.20 3.59 7.59
C LEU A 144 6.27 4.13 6.15
N ALA A 145 6.38 5.45 5.99
CA ALA A 145 6.45 6.07 4.67
C ALA A 145 7.67 5.61 3.87
N ILE A 146 8.85 5.53 4.51
CA ILE A 146 10.08 5.06 3.89
C ILE A 146 9.95 3.58 3.52
N ALA A 147 9.59 2.70 4.47
CA ALA A 147 9.47 1.28 4.24
C ALA A 147 8.46 0.95 3.12
N ARG A 148 7.32 1.65 3.12
CA ARG A 148 6.32 1.53 2.06
C ARG A 148 6.85 2.02 0.71
N ARG A 149 7.61 3.10 0.67
CA ARG A 149 8.16 3.66 -0.57
C ARG A 149 9.26 2.78 -1.16
N GLU A 150 10.10 2.19 -0.31
CA GLU A 150 11.27 1.42 -0.72
C GLU A 150 10.92 -0.02 -1.16
N SER A 151 9.93 -0.65 -0.53
CA SER A 151 9.67 -2.07 -0.76
C SER A 151 8.20 -2.49 -0.63
N GLU A 152 7.27 -1.56 -0.41
CA GLU A 152 5.90 -1.89 0.03
C GLU A 152 5.87 -2.90 1.20
N PHE A 153 6.79 -2.73 2.16
CA PHE A 153 6.97 -3.61 3.33
C PHE A 153 7.49 -5.02 3.02
N TYR A 154 8.06 -5.28 1.83
CA TYR A 154 8.60 -6.59 1.51
C TYR A 154 10.01 -6.79 2.11
N PRO A 155 10.19 -7.66 3.14
CA PRO A 155 11.45 -7.74 3.87
C PRO A 155 12.56 -8.47 3.13
N LYS A 156 12.23 -9.25 2.08
CA LYS A 156 13.19 -10.10 1.36
C LYS A 156 13.66 -9.48 0.05
N VAL A 157 13.30 -8.24 -0.23
CA VAL A 157 13.68 -7.60 -1.50
C VAL A 157 15.17 -7.24 -1.51
N ALA A 158 15.79 -7.46 -2.66
CA ALA A 158 17.13 -6.98 -2.98
C ALA A 158 17.06 -6.19 -4.28
N SER A 159 17.61 -4.98 -4.28
CA SER A 159 17.66 -4.16 -5.49
C SER A 159 18.79 -4.62 -6.44
N PRO A 160 18.74 -4.29 -7.73
CA PRO A 160 19.81 -4.61 -8.68
C PRO A 160 21.18 -4.05 -8.30
N VAL A 161 21.22 -2.99 -7.47
CA VAL A 161 22.44 -2.34 -6.99
C VAL A 161 22.86 -2.80 -5.59
N GLY A 162 22.14 -3.78 -5.01
CA GLY A 162 22.51 -4.42 -3.75
C GLY A 162 21.95 -3.78 -2.48
N ALA A 163 20.95 -2.88 -2.57
CA ALA A 163 20.19 -2.45 -1.40
C ALA A 163 19.29 -3.60 -0.91
N LEU A 164 19.15 -3.78 0.40
CA LEU A 164 18.52 -4.95 1.00
C LEU A 164 17.37 -4.59 1.95
N GLY A 165 16.37 -5.47 1.94
CA GLY A 165 15.30 -5.52 2.92
C GLY A 165 14.29 -4.39 2.81
N MET A 166 13.41 -4.34 3.80
CA MET A 166 12.24 -3.45 3.80
C MET A 166 12.58 -1.97 3.62
N MET A 167 13.73 -1.52 4.15
CA MET A 167 14.19 -0.12 4.08
C MET A 167 15.23 0.12 2.97
N GLN A 168 15.52 -0.87 2.13
CA GLN A 168 16.48 -0.80 1.02
C GLN A 168 17.82 -0.15 1.42
N VAL A 169 18.42 -0.63 2.51
CA VAL A 169 19.69 -0.10 3.00
C VAL A 169 20.85 -0.84 2.34
N MET A 170 21.84 -0.06 1.86
CA MET A 170 23.09 -0.64 1.35
C MET A 170 23.88 -1.30 2.48
N PRO A 171 24.44 -2.51 2.29
CA PRO A 171 25.21 -3.23 3.33
C PRO A 171 26.36 -2.41 3.93
N LYS A 172 27.03 -1.59 3.12
CA LYS A 172 28.07 -0.68 3.59
C LYS A 172 27.53 0.35 4.58
N THR A 173 26.41 1.00 4.23
CA THR A 173 25.74 1.98 5.08
C THR A 173 25.28 1.33 6.39
N ALA A 174 24.68 0.14 6.34
CA ALA A 174 24.26 -0.59 7.54
C ALA A 174 25.44 -0.85 8.49
N LYS A 175 26.59 -1.31 7.95
CA LYS A 175 27.81 -1.53 8.75
C LYS A 175 28.37 -0.24 9.36
N GLU A 176 28.34 0.86 8.63
CA GLU A 176 28.80 2.16 9.13
C GLU A 176 27.90 2.69 10.24
N MET A 177 26.57 2.56 10.09
CA MET A 177 25.62 2.97 11.12
C MET A 177 25.73 2.10 12.38
N ALA A 178 25.87 0.79 12.25
CA ALA A 178 26.05 -0.11 13.38
C ALA A 178 27.29 0.16 14.22
N LYS A 179 28.30 0.84 13.68
CA LYS A 179 29.48 1.26 14.45
C LYS A 179 29.26 2.55 15.27
N ARG A 180 28.21 3.30 14.95
CA ARG A 180 27.88 4.58 15.60
C ARG A 180 26.81 4.44 16.70
N LEU A 181 26.17 3.29 16.78
CA LEU A 181 25.17 2.92 17.80
C LEU A 181 25.84 2.20 18.98
#